data_ef2075893df97a1fcc8fabe5fba3f66e
#
_entry.id   ef2075893df97a1fcc8fabe5fba3f66e
#
_cell.length_a   1.000
_cell.length_b   1.000
_cell.length_c   1.000
_cell.angle_alpha   90.00
_cell.angle_beta   90.00
_cell.angle_gamma   90.00
#
_symmetry.space_group_name_H-M   'P 1'
#
loop_
_entity.id
_entity.type
_entity.pdbx_description
1 polymer ?
#
loop_
_entity_poly.entity_id
_entity_poly.type
_entity_poly.pdbx_seq_one_letter_code
_entity_poly.pdbx_strand_id
1 'polypeptide(L)'
;MTIYMFHGYTSSANDHWFPWLAEKVEAELNIPFKKLDFPDSDHPVESVWDQYCETHINPKDGITLVGHSLGCIQVLHYLDQHDIHNVNVLLVFGFDESIWTLPELNSFTDHPVDYSNVLPKILKVTVISAINDDSVPYPYTLTLARHLHAKFVLMPSGHHFTDAGKDKQLPIAFEELRQILR
;
A
#
# COMPACT_ATOMS: atom_id res chain seq x y z
N MET A 1 -9.41 0.83 -16.19
CA MET A 1 -8.45 0.87 -15.08
C MET A 1 -9.17 1.34 -13.84
N THR A 2 -8.91 0.76 -12.68
CA THR A 2 -9.45 1.19 -11.37
C THR A 2 -8.30 1.17 -10.38
N ILE A 3 -8.25 2.13 -9.47
CA ILE A 3 -7.28 2.16 -8.37
C ILE A 3 -7.98 1.70 -7.10
N TYR A 4 -7.31 0.85 -6.31
CA TYR A 4 -7.75 0.40 -5.00
C TYR A 4 -6.73 0.82 -3.94
N MET A 5 -7.20 1.48 -2.87
CA MET A 5 -6.38 1.95 -1.75
C MET A 5 -6.60 1.09 -0.52
N PHE A 6 -5.52 0.56 0.02
CA PHE A 6 -5.45 -0.28 1.21
C PHE A 6 -4.87 0.56 2.36
N HIS A 7 -5.67 0.83 3.37
CA HIS A 7 -5.22 1.55 4.57
C HIS A 7 -4.40 0.64 5.52
N GLY A 8 -3.81 1.23 6.54
CA GLY A 8 -3.00 0.53 7.52
C GLY A 8 -3.75 0.16 8.81
N TYR A 9 -2.96 -0.30 9.79
CA TYR A 9 -3.35 -0.56 11.17
C TYR A 9 -3.92 0.71 11.83
N THR A 10 -4.95 0.57 12.69
CA THR A 10 -5.62 1.66 13.40
C THR A 10 -6.11 2.81 12.50
N SER A 11 -6.45 2.52 11.25
CA SER A 11 -6.84 3.50 10.24
C SER A 11 -8.13 3.11 9.53
N SER A 12 -8.67 4.01 8.74
CA SER A 12 -9.86 3.83 7.91
C SER A 12 -9.65 4.37 6.49
N ALA A 13 -10.59 4.07 5.61
CA ALA A 13 -10.61 4.59 4.24
C ALA A 13 -10.65 6.13 4.15
N ASN A 14 -11.04 6.83 5.23
CA ASN A 14 -11.22 8.28 5.23
C ASN A 14 -10.15 9.03 6.03
N ASP A 15 -9.12 8.34 6.48
CA ASP A 15 -8.04 8.95 7.25
C ASP A 15 -6.92 9.50 6.37
N HIS A 16 -6.04 10.28 6.98
CA HIS A 16 -4.79 10.78 6.43
C HIS A 16 -4.96 11.51 5.09
N TRP A 17 -4.14 11.18 4.13
CA TRP A 17 -4.10 11.74 2.77
C TRP A 17 -4.97 10.95 1.76
N PHE A 18 -5.64 9.89 2.18
CA PHE A 18 -6.37 8.99 1.27
C PHE A 18 -7.53 9.67 0.55
N PRO A 19 -8.42 10.46 1.25
CA PRO A 19 -9.48 11.21 0.57
C PRO A 19 -8.94 12.21 -0.45
N TRP A 20 -7.89 12.96 -0.07
CA TRP A 20 -7.26 13.93 -0.96
C TRP A 20 -6.67 13.27 -2.21
N LEU A 21 -5.98 12.12 -2.05
CA LEU A 21 -5.41 11.40 -3.20
C LEU A 21 -6.52 10.91 -4.13
N ALA A 22 -7.60 10.36 -3.58
CA ALA A 22 -8.74 9.89 -4.36
C ALA A 22 -9.37 11.02 -5.18
N GLU A 23 -9.72 12.14 -4.53
CA GLU A 23 -10.28 13.32 -5.19
C GLU A 23 -9.36 13.86 -6.29
N LYS A 24 -8.05 13.94 -6.00
CA LYS A 24 -7.07 14.45 -6.96
C LYS A 24 -6.91 13.53 -8.17
N VAL A 25 -6.87 12.23 -7.97
CA VAL A 25 -6.79 11.25 -9.06
C VAL A 25 -8.05 11.30 -9.93
N GLU A 26 -9.23 11.31 -9.32
CA GLU A 26 -10.49 11.36 -10.06
C GLU A 26 -10.63 12.66 -10.86
N ALA A 27 -10.25 13.79 -10.25
CA ALA A 27 -10.34 15.10 -10.89
C ALA A 27 -9.34 15.31 -12.03
N GLU A 28 -8.07 14.87 -11.85
CA GLU A 28 -7.00 15.17 -12.79
C GLU A 28 -6.73 14.06 -13.82
N LEU A 29 -7.01 12.80 -13.44
CA LEU A 29 -6.71 11.64 -14.29
C LEU A 29 -7.99 10.96 -14.82
N ASN A 30 -9.15 11.28 -14.28
CA ASN A 30 -10.45 10.66 -14.61
C ASN A 30 -10.41 9.12 -14.45
N ILE A 31 -9.75 8.65 -13.38
CA ILE A 31 -9.63 7.22 -13.05
C ILE A 31 -10.41 6.95 -11.77
N PRO A 32 -11.34 5.97 -11.73
CA PRO A 32 -12.05 5.59 -10.52
C PRO A 32 -11.09 5.17 -9.40
N PHE A 33 -11.24 5.76 -8.23
CA PHE A 33 -10.44 5.49 -7.05
C PHE A 33 -11.30 4.94 -5.91
N LYS A 34 -11.08 3.68 -5.55
CA LYS A 34 -11.81 2.98 -4.50
C LYS A 34 -10.94 2.85 -3.26
N LYS A 35 -11.36 3.49 -2.18
CA LYS A 35 -10.76 3.35 -0.87
C LYS A 35 -11.41 2.14 -0.17
N LEU A 36 -10.64 1.13 0.15
CA LEU A 36 -11.09 -0.05 0.88
C LEU A 36 -11.13 0.28 2.38
N ASP A 37 -12.21 -0.07 3.05
CA ASP A 37 -12.41 0.18 4.49
C ASP A 37 -12.37 -1.16 5.23
N PHE A 38 -11.16 -1.65 5.47
CA PHE A 38 -10.95 -2.96 6.08
C PHE A 38 -11.54 -3.03 7.49
N PRO A 39 -12.22 -4.15 7.83
CA PRO A 39 -12.84 -4.30 9.13
C PRO A 39 -11.82 -4.44 10.26
N ASP A 40 -12.19 -3.95 11.44
CA ASP A 40 -11.46 -4.10 12.70
C ASP A 40 -9.96 -3.78 12.60
N SER A 41 -9.65 -2.60 12.06
CA SER A 41 -8.26 -2.19 11.81
C SER A 41 -7.42 -2.02 13.10
N ASP A 42 -8.05 -1.95 14.25
CA ASP A 42 -7.38 -1.91 15.56
C ASP A 42 -6.94 -3.31 16.04
N HIS A 43 -7.58 -4.36 15.52
CA HIS A 43 -7.23 -5.78 15.78
C HIS A 43 -7.30 -6.56 14.47
N PRO A 44 -6.42 -6.24 13.50
CA PRO A 44 -6.55 -6.79 12.16
C PRO A 44 -6.26 -8.29 12.13
N VAL A 45 -7.05 -9.01 11.35
CA VAL A 45 -6.87 -10.44 11.10
C VAL A 45 -6.69 -10.66 9.60
N GLU A 46 -5.56 -11.22 9.20
CA GLU A 46 -5.16 -11.42 7.80
C GLU A 46 -6.28 -12.08 6.97
N SER A 47 -6.78 -13.23 7.41
CA SER A 47 -7.83 -13.97 6.66
C SER A 47 -9.14 -13.19 6.52
N VAL A 48 -9.44 -12.28 7.46
CA VAL A 48 -10.62 -11.40 7.37
C VAL A 48 -10.39 -10.31 6.33
N TRP A 49 -9.19 -9.76 6.27
CA TRP A 49 -8.80 -8.78 5.26
C TRP A 49 -8.72 -9.40 3.87
N ASP A 50 -8.21 -10.64 3.75
CA ASP A 50 -8.24 -11.41 2.49
C ASP A 50 -9.68 -11.58 1.98
N GLN A 51 -10.58 -12.05 2.84
CA GLN A 51 -11.98 -12.20 2.48
C GLN A 51 -12.65 -10.89 2.10
N TYR A 52 -12.25 -9.79 2.74
CA TYR A 52 -12.73 -8.45 2.37
C TYR A 52 -12.28 -8.08 0.95
N CYS A 53 -11.02 -8.34 0.59
CA CYS A 53 -10.52 -8.13 -0.76
C CYS A 53 -11.33 -8.90 -1.81
N GLU A 54 -11.64 -10.18 -1.56
CA GLU A 54 -12.44 -11.03 -2.46
C GLU A 54 -13.80 -10.42 -2.83
N THR A 55 -14.40 -9.70 -1.89
CA THR A 55 -15.75 -9.16 -2.08
C THR A 55 -15.76 -7.71 -2.60
N HIS A 56 -14.66 -6.97 -2.47
CA HIS A 56 -14.62 -5.54 -2.79
C HIS A 56 -13.72 -5.18 -3.98
N ILE A 57 -12.80 -6.05 -4.35
CA ILE A 57 -11.93 -5.85 -5.51
C ILE A 57 -12.46 -6.70 -6.68
N ASN A 58 -12.59 -6.08 -7.84
CA ASN A 58 -12.85 -6.83 -9.06
C ASN A 58 -11.49 -7.22 -9.67
N PRO A 59 -11.06 -8.49 -9.59
CA PRO A 59 -9.77 -8.92 -10.09
C PRO A 59 -9.74 -8.83 -11.61
N LYS A 60 -8.88 -7.99 -12.13
CA LYS A 60 -8.71 -7.71 -13.56
C LYS A 60 -7.28 -7.29 -13.84
N ASP A 61 -6.78 -7.65 -15.00
CA ASP A 61 -5.52 -7.11 -15.50
C ASP A 61 -5.54 -5.59 -15.58
N GLY A 62 -4.42 -4.97 -15.29
CA GLY A 62 -4.23 -3.53 -15.41
C GLY A 62 -4.89 -2.70 -14.30
N ILE A 63 -5.28 -3.29 -13.18
CA ILE A 63 -5.65 -2.50 -11.98
C ILE A 63 -4.42 -1.86 -11.35
N THR A 64 -4.66 -0.91 -10.48
CA THR A 64 -3.60 -0.27 -9.69
C THR A 64 -3.89 -0.45 -8.20
N LEU A 65 -2.91 -0.89 -7.45
CA LEU A 65 -3.00 -1.12 -6.02
C LEU A 65 -2.12 -0.11 -5.28
N VAL A 66 -2.69 0.57 -4.31
CA VAL A 66 -2.00 1.54 -3.46
C VAL A 66 -2.10 1.05 -2.03
N GLY A 67 -0.98 0.83 -1.37
CA GLY A 67 -0.92 0.40 0.03
C GLY A 67 -0.28 1.44 0.93
N HIS A 68 -0.76 1.54 2.17
CA HIS A 68 -0.14 2.31 3.24
C HIS A 68 0.10 1.42 4.45
N SER A 69 1.33 1.41 4.99
CA SER A 69 1.68 0.66 6.20
C SER A 69 1.30 -0.83 6.08
N LEU A 70 0.49 -1.37 6.99
CA LEU A 70 -0.04 -2.74 6.93
C LEU A 70 -0.76 -3.04 5.61
N GLY A 71 -1.42 -2.05 5.00
CA GLY A 71 -2.04 -2.22 3.70
C GLY A 71 -1.07 -2.59 2.58
N CYS A 72 0.24 -2.36 2.76
CA CYS A 72 1.25 -2.75 1.78
C CYS A 72 1.43 -4.27 1.73
N ILE A 73 1.53 -4.94 2.89
CA ILE A 73 1.62 -6.41 2.91
C ILE A 73 0.31 -7.04 2.42
N GLN A 74 -0.85 -6.43 2.75
CA GLN A 74 -2.14 -6.90 2.23
C GLN A 74 -2.23 -6.79 0.69
N VAL A 75 -1.62 -5.77 0.07
CA VAL A 75 -1.47 -5.69 -1.39
C VAL A 75 -0.65 -6.88 -1.93
N LEU A 76 0.43 -7.25 -1.24
CA LEU A 76 1.26 -8.38 -1.67
C LEU A 76 0.54 -9.72 -1.51
N HIS A 77 -0.19 -9.94 -0.42
CA HIS A 77 -1.04 -11.13 -0.23
C HIS A 77 -2.11 -11.21 -1.32
N TYR A 78 -2.76 -10.09 -1.64
CA TYR A 78 -3.73 -10.05 -2.73
C TYR A 78 -3.11 -10.44 -4.07
N LEU A 79 -1.92 -9.92 -4.39
CA LEU A 79 -1.20 -10.29 -5.62
C LEU A 79 -0.78 -11.77 -5.61
N ASP A 80 -0.36 -12.30 -4.47
CA ASP A 80 0.05 -13.69 -4.37
C ASP A 80 -1.12 -14.66 -4.60
N GLN A 81 -2.30 -14.32 -4.10
CA GLN A 81 -3.51 -15.14 -4.16
C GLN A 81 -4.27 -15.07 -5.50
N HIS A 82 -4.06 -14.03 -6.32
CA HIS A 82 -4.85 -13.78 -7.53
C HIS A 82 -4.03 -13.88 -8.82
N ASP A 83 -4.60 -14.52 -9.84
CA ASP A 83 -4.02 -14.60 -11.19
C ASP A 83 -4.43 -13.37 -12.01
N ILE A 84 -3.79 -12.24 -11.73
CA ILE A 84 -3.97 -10.95 -12.40
C ILE A 84 -2.62 -10.41 -12.86
N HIS A 85 -2.56 -9.70 -13.98
CA HIS A 85 -1.31 -9.24 -14.58
C HIS A 85 -1.35 -7.75 -14.92
N ASN A 86 -0.18 -7.21 -15.26
CA ASN A 86 -0.01 -5.79 -15.62
C ASN A 86 -0.49 -4.83 -14.51
N VAL A 87 -0.29 -5.23 -13.25
CA VAL A 87 -0.71 -4.44 -12.07
C VAL A 87 0.31 -3.35 -11.78
N ASN A 88 -0.15 -2.12 -11.64
CA ASN A 88 0.67 -1.04 -11.10
C ASN A 88 0.56 -1.01 -9.58
N VAL A 89 1.69 -0.77 -8.89
CA VAL A 89 1.75 -0.83 -7.43
C VAL A 89 2.44 0.40 -6.87
N LEU A 90 1.80 1.06 -5.90
CA LEU A 90 2.38 2.13 -5.10
C LEU A 90 2.29 1.76 -3.62
N LEU A 91 3.42 1.60 -2.96
CA LEU A 91 3.49 1.25 -1.54
C LEU A 91 4.11 2.39 -0.73
N VAL A 92 3.46 2.77 0.35
CA VAL A 92 3.87 3.87 1.22
C VAL A 92 4.08 3.34 2.62
N PHE A 93 5.31 3.39 3.13
CA PHE A 93 5.72 2.86 4.44
C PHE A 93 5.43 1.37 4.64
N GLY A 94 5.61 0.59 3.57
CA GLY A 94 5.39 -0.85 3.61
C GLY A 94 6.53 -1.63 4.25
N PHE A 95 6.21 -2.86 4.61
CA PHE A 95 7.12 -3.88 5.10
C PHE A 95 6.63 -5.25 4.66
N ASP A 96 7.49 -6.25 4.67
CA ASP A 96 7.20 -7.64 4.31
C ASP A 96 7.87 -8.65 5.26
N GLU A 97 8.38 -8.14 6.37
CA GLU A 97 9.02 -8.91 7.45
C GLU A 97 8.55 -8.39 8.81
N SER A 98 8.71 -9.19 9.85
CA SER A 98 8.34 -8.78 11.22
C SER A 98 9.12 -7.55 11.64
N ILE A 99 8.40 -6.55 12.15
CA ILE A 99 8.97 -5.28 12.61
C ILE A 99 8.85 -5.17 14.13
N TRP A 100 9.95 -4.80 14.77
CA TRP A 100 10.00 -4.75 16.25
C TRP A 100 9.14 -3.64 16.86
N THR A 101 8.80 -2.62 16.09
CA THR A 101 7.97 -1.49 16.51
C THR A 101 6.49 -1.84 16.61
N LEU A 102 6.02 -2.85 15.86
CA LEU A 102 4.60 -3.27 15.77
C LEU A 102 4.50 -4.80 15.80
N PRO A 103 4.91 -5.45 16.90
CA PRO A 103 4.93 -6.92 16.98
C PRO A 103 3.53 -7.56 16.89
N GLU A 104 2.47 -6.80 17.16
CA GLU A 104 1.09 -7.23 17.02
C GLU A 104 0.68 -7.49 15.56
N LEU A 105 1.46 -7.01 14.60
CA LEU A 105 1.22 -7.20 13.16
C LEU A 105 1.99 -8.40 12.57
N ASN A 106 2.78 -9.12 13.39
CA ASN A 106 3.63 -10.21 12.91
C ASN A 106 2.84 -11.33 12.22
N SER A 107 1.56 -11.55 12.56
CA SER A 107 0.71 -12.53 11.88
C SER A 107 0.57 -12.29 10.37
N PHE A 108 0.68 -11.05 9.93
CA PHE A 108 0.66 -10.71 8.51
C PHE A 108 1.98 -11.01 7.78
N THR A 109 3.06 -11.24 8.53
CA THR A 109 4.40 -11.53 7.99
C THR A 109 4.90 -12.93 8.33
N ASP A 110 4.10 -13.73 9.06
CA ASP A 110 4.44 -15.11 9.42
C ASP A 110 4.49 -16.03 8.18
N HIS A 111 3.84 -15.63 7.09
CA HIS A 111 3.87 -16.28 5.79
C HIS A 111 4.66 -15.40 4.80
N PRO A 112 5.87 -15.82 4.38
CA PRO A 112 6.64 -15.04 3.44
C PRO A 112 5.92 -14.95 2.08
N VAL A 113 5.96 -13.76 1.48
CA VAL A 113 5.44 -13.52 0.13
C VAL A 113 6.21 -14.34 -0.88
N ASP A 114 5.52 -15.07 -1.76
CA ASP A 114 6.17 -15.72 -2.91
C ASP A 114 6.46 -14.69 -4.02
N TYR A 115 7.62 -14.08 -3.95
CA TYR A 115 8.06 -13.12 -4.97
C TYR A 115 8.20 -13.73 -6.36
N SER A 116 8.40 -15.04 -6.50
CA SER A 116 8.41 -15.70 -7.80
C SER A 116 7.03 -15.71 -8.46
N ASN A 117 5.97 -15.68 -7.65
CA ASN A 117 4.59 -15.56 -8.09
C ASN A 117 4.13 -14.10 -8.24
N VAL A 118 4.59 -13.20 -7.36
CA VAL A 118 4.15 -11.79 -7.32
C VAL A 118 4.81 -10.93 -8.40
N LEU A 119 6.13 -11.04 -8.57
CA LEU A 119 6.88 -10.17 -9.50
C LEU A 119 6.39 -10.22 -10.95
N PRO A 120 6.07 -11.38 -11.54
CA PRO A 120 5.57 -11.44 -12.92
C PRO A 120 4.24 -10.75 -13.16
N LYS A 121 3.47 -10.46 -12.10
CA LYS A 121 2.16 -9.81 -12.16
C LYS A 121 2.27 -8.29 -12.18
N ILE A 122 3.39 -7.74 -11.70
CA ILE A 122 3.61 -6.30 -11.55
C ILE A 122 4.16 -5.70 -12.84
N LEU A 123 3.50 -4.64 -13.31
CA LEU A 123 3.97 -3.86 -14.47
C LEU A 123 4.96 -2.76 -14.03
N LYS A 124 4.59 -1.99 -13.02
CA LYS A 124 5.42 -0.94 -12.42
C LYS A 124 5.19 -0.88 -10.93
N VAL A 125 6.24 -0.61 -10.18
CA VAL A 125 6.17 -0.47 -8.73
C VAL A 125 7.03 0.68 -8.23
N THR A 126 6.47 1.48 -7.34
CA THR A 126 7.18 2.51 -6.56
C THR A 126 6.91 2.30 -5.08
N VAL A 127 7.95 2.43 -4.28
CA VAL A 127 7.88 2.34 -2.82
C VAL A 127 8.37 3.66 -2.22
N ILE A 128 7.61 4.25 -1.30
CA ILE A 128 7.91 5.51 -0.64
C ILE A 128 8.11 5.29 0.86
N SER A 129 9.12 5.96 1.44
CA SER A 129 9.38 5.99 2.88
C SER A 129 9.91 7.35 3.32
N ALA A 130 10.05 7.57 4.64
CA ALA A 130 10.72 8.72 5.23
C ALA A 130 11.81 8.29 6.21
N ILE A 131 12.90 9.08 6.29
CA ILE A 131 14.03 8.77 7.17
C ILE A 131 13.63 8.71 8.65
N ASN A 132 12.67 9.54 9.03
CA ASN A 132 12.22 9.71 10.41
C ASN A 132 10.88 9.01 10.71
N ASP A 133 10.57 7.93 10.00
CA ASP A 133 9.43 7.07 10.34
C ASP A 133 9.77 6.21 11.56
N ASP A 134 9.05 6.44 12.65
CA ASP A 134 9.21 5.71 13.91
C ASP A 134 8.29 4.49 14.01
N SER A 135 7.26 4.39 13.15
CA SER A 135 6.33 3.27 13.10
C SER A 135 6.88 2.12 12.26
N VAL A 136 7.27 2.42 11.01
CA VAL A 136 7.96 1.49 10.11
C VAL A 136 9.31 2.09 9.73
N PRO A 137 10.38 1.79 10.47
CA PRO A 137 11.70 2.32 10.16
C PRO A 137 12.09 2.04 8.71
N TYR A 138 12.57 3.07 7.99
CA TYR A 138 12.80 3.01 6.54
C TYR A 138 13.66 1.83 6.05
N PRO A 139 14.57 1.21 6.83
CA PRO A 139 15.30 0.03 6.36
C PRO A 139 14.39 -1.16 6.02
N TYR A 140 13.26 -1.34 6.73
CA TYR A 140 12.26 -2.36 6.41
C TYR A 140 11.59 -2.06 5.05
N THR A 141 11.18 -0.81 4.83
CA THR A 141 10.62 -0.38 3.54
C THR A 141 11.65 -0.48 2.41
N LEU A 142 12.93 -0.25 2.69
CA LEU A 142 14.00 -0.44 1.72
C LEU A 142 14.20 -1.92 1.37
N THR A 143 14.08 -2.83 2.36
CA THR A 143 14.11 -4.28 2.14
C THR A 143 12.98 -4.70 1.22
N LEU A 144 11.75 -4.28 1.52
CA LEU A 144 10.59 -4.50 0.65
C LEU A 144 10.82 -3.99 -0.78
N ALA A 145 11.36 -2.77 -0.93
CA ALA A 145 11.65 -2.20 -2.24
C ALA A 145 12.67 -3.03 -3.03
N ARG A 146 13.66 -3.63 -2.36
CA ARG A 146 14.64 -4.54 -2.98
C ARG A 146 14.00 -5.85 -3.44
N HIS A 147 13.15 -6.46 -2.63
CA HIS A 147 12.42 -7.67 -2.99
C HIS A 147 11.56 -7.45 -4.24
N LEU A 148 10.93 -6.28 -4.34
CA LEU A 148 10.08 -5.90 -5.47
C LEU A 148 10.85 -5.35 -6.69
N HIS A 149 12.18 -5.18 -6.63
CA HIS A 149 12.97 -4.46 -7.64
C HIS A 149 12.38 -3.05 -7.95
N ALA A 150 11.81 -2.41 -6.93
CA ALA A 150 11.03 -1.19 -7.06
C ALA A 150 11.87 0.08 -7.17
N LYS A 151 11.31 1.10 -7.80
CA LYS A 151 11.78 2.48 -7.56
C LYS A 151 11.55 2.80 -6.08
N PHE A 152 12.60 3.23 -5.39
CA PHE A 152 12.52 3.64 -3.99
C PHE A 152 12.66 5.15 -3.84
N VAL A 153 11.70 5.78 -3.18
CA VAL A 153 11.68 7.21 -2.87
C VAL A 153 11.80 7.38 -1.36
N LEU A 154 12.93 7.91 -0.89
CA LEU A 154 13.18 8.17 0.52
C LEU A 154 13.05 9.67 0.79
N MET A 155 12.01 10.04 1.54
CA MET A 155 11.78 11.41 1.97
C MET A 155 12.66 11.76 3.16
N PRO A 156 13.19 13.01 3.25
CA PRO A 156 14.02 13.43 4.38
C PRO A 156 13.23 13.50 5.70
N SER A 157 11.92 13.69 5.61
CA SER A 157 11.02 13.77 6.76
C SER A 157 9.58 13.46 6.31
N GLY A 158 8.71 13.18 7.28
CA GLY A 158 7.30 12.87 7.03
C GLY A 158 6.70 11.99 8.12
N HIS A 159 7.53 11.46 9.02
CA HIS A 159 7.12 10.42 9.97
C HIS A 159 6.40 9.30 9.23
N HIS A 160 5.25 8.85 9.73
CA HIS A 160 4.43 7.83 9.07
C HIS A 160 3.31 8.44 8.18
N PHE A 161 3.37 9.74 7.88
CA PHE A 161 2.31 10.53 7.21
C PHE A 161 0.91 10.32 7.79
N THR A 162 0.84 10.12 9.12
CA THR A 162 -0.40 9.88 9.87
C THR A 162 -0.70 10.99 10.86
N ASP A 163 0.09 12.06 10.88
CA ASP A 163 -0.08 13.14 11.85
C ASP A 163 -1.46 13.78 11.75
N ALA A 164 -2.26 13.49 12.76
CA ALA A 164 -3.61 13.97 12.91
C ALA A 164 -3.68 15.49 12.68
N GLY A 165 -4.08 15.87 11.48
CA GLY A 165 -4.49 17.24 11.16
C GLY A 165 -3.45 18.13 10.47
N LYS A 166 -2.21 17.68 10.22
CA LYS A 166 -1.20 18.52 9.53
C LYS A 166 -1.03 18.16 8.06
N ASP A 167 -1.05 16.89 7.68
CA ASP A 167 -0.80 16.48 6.30
C ASP A 167 -1.92 15.59 5.76
N LYS A 168 -3.08 16.22 5.50
CA LYS A 168 -4.14 15.58 4.71
C LYS A 168 -3.80 15.47 3.23
N GLN A 169 -2.55 15.73 2.85
CA GLN A 169 -2.08 15.70 1.47
C GLN A 169 -0.69 15.05 1.42
N LEU A 170 -0.49 14.18 0.44
CA LEU A 170 0.80 13.57 0.16
C LEU A 170 1.15 13.76 -1.34
N PRO A 171 1.64 14.95 -1.74
CA PRO A 171 1.90 15.27 -3.14
C PRO A 171 2.82 14.28 -3.83
N ILE A 172 3.84 13.75 -3.13
CA ILE A 172 4.75 12.75 -3.69
C ILE A 172 4.02 11.45 -4.09
N ALA A 173 3.01 11.01 -3.32
CA ALA A 173 2.23 9.83 -3.68
C ALA A 173 1.45 10.05 -4.98
N PHE A 174 0.86 11.24 -5.17
CA PHE A 174 0.18 11.57 -6.42
C PHE A 174 1.14 11.65 -7.61
N GLU A 175 2.30 12.30 -7.44
CA GLU A 175 3.30 12.41 -8.52
C GLU A 175 3.84 11.04 -8.94
N GLU A 176 4.15 10.16 -7.98
CA GLU A 176 4.61 8.80 -8.26
C GLU A 176 3.51 7.95 -8.88
N LEU A 177 2.28 8.05 -8.37
CA LEU A 177 1.13 7.37 -8.96
C LEU A 177 0.91 7.80 -10.41
N ARG A 178 0.99 9.09 -10.70
CA ARG A 178 0.88 9.62 -12.07
C ARG A 178 2.00 9.12 -12.99
N GLN A 179 3.20 8.88 -12.48
CA GLN A 179 4.32 8.32 -13.26
C GLN A 179 4.11 6.85 -13.60
N ILE A 180 3.64 6.04 -12.67
CA ILE A 180 3.40 4.61 -12.92
C ILE A 180 2.18 4.36 -13.81
N LEU A 181 1.23 5.29 -13.87
CA LEU A 181 0.03 5.21 -14.71
C LEU A 181 0.24 5.63 -16.18
N ARG A 182 1.40 6.18 -16.51
CA ARG A 182 1.82 6.51 -17.88
C ARG A 182 2.46 5.33 -18.59
#